data_fb3a8b7b3ca8dee11c1eae2923a28f7a
#
_entry.id   fb3a8b7b3ca8dee11c1eae2923a28f7a
#
_cell.length_a   1.000
_cell.length_b   1.000
_cell.length_c   1.000
_cell.angle_alpha   90.00
_cell.angle_beta   90.00
_cell.angle_gamma   90.00
#
_symmetry.space_group_name_H-M   'P 1'
#
loop_
_entity.id
_entity.type
_entity.pdbx_description
1 polymer ?
#
loop_
_entity_poly.entity_id
_entity_poly.type
_entity_poly.pdbx_seq_one_letter_code
_entity_poly.pdbx_strand_id
1 'polypeptide(L)'
;NIVALSEVRDIIGRMTAFVDQVYIPDTLAIASFYKDWFARGEGLGNFMTFGDFPSDGSANPAKRLLPAGVILNRDLSHVEPVDLNDSAQVQEFISHSWYDYSGGKAKGLHPYEGETTFAYDGPKPPYDQLNVDKGYSWLKSPRWRGKPVEVGPLARVLMLYASGHRETKDLADYALKKLDLPIAAMFSTLGRTAARTLET
;
A
#
# COMPACT_ATOMS: atom_id res chain seq x y z
N ASN A 1 7.23 -24.38 -21.13
CA ASN A 1 6.14 -25.24 -21.54
C ASN A 1 4.98 -24.38 -22.07
N ILE A 2 4.66 -24.48 -23.38
CA ILE A 2 3.63 -23.65 -24.04
C ILE A 2 2.24 -23.89 -23.46
N VAL A 3 1.94 -25.14 -23.06
CA VAL A 3 0.66 -25.52 -22.45
C VAL A 3 0.46 -24.78 -21.12
N ALA A 4 1.50 -24.75 -20.28
CA ALA A 4 1.43 -24.03 -19.01
C ALA A 4 1.24 -22.50 -19.17
N LEU A 5 1.80 -21.91 -20.21
CA LEU A 5 1.57 -20.50 -20.55
C LEU A 5 0.13 -20.22 -20.98
N SER A 6 -0.47 -21.13 -21.75
CA SER A 6 -1.88 -21.05 -22.15
C SER A 6 -2.79 -21.11 -20.92
N GLU A 7 -2.56 -22.08 -20.02
CA GLU A 7 -3.32 -22.22 -18.78
C GLU A 7 -3.21 -20.98 -17.89
N VAL A 8 -2.02 -20.39 -17.74
CA VAL A 8 -1.81 -19.16 -16.96
C VAL A 8 -2.59 -18.00 -17.59
N ARG A 9 -2.57 -17.84 -18.92
CA ARG A 9 -3.35 -16.79 -19.62
C ARG A 9 -4.84 -16.96 -19.40
N ASP A 10 -5.36 -18.19 -19.47
CA ASP A 10 -6.77 -18.47 -19.24
C ASP A 10 -7.18 -18.16 -17.79
N ILE A 11 -6.32 -18.45 -16.83
CA ILE A 11 -6.55 -18.10 -15.43
C ILE A 11 -6.59 -16.58 -15.25
N ILE A 12 -5.60 -15.87 -15.79
CA ILE A 12 -5.56 -14.40 -15.74
C ILE A 12 -6.81 -13.81 -16.38
N GLY A 13 -7.21 -14.27 -17.58
CA GLY A 13 -8.42 -13.79 -18.24
C GLY A 13 -9.69 -13.98 -17.41
N ARG A 14 -9.83 -15.13 -16.72
CA ARG A 14 -10.96 -15.37 -15.81
C ARG A 14 -10.90 -14.49 -14.57
N MET A 15 -9.72 -14.25 -14.01
CA MET A 15 -9.55 -13.37 -12.87
C MET A 15 -9.88 -11.93 -13.24
N THR A 16 -9.39 -11.42 -14.36
CA THR A 16 -9.72 -10.08 -14.87
C THR A 16 -11.22 -9.93 -15.08
N ALA A 17 -11.87 -10.91 -15.73
CA ALA A 17 -13.32 -10.88 -15.92
C ALA A 17 -14.10 -10.89 -14.61
N PHE A 18 -13.63 -11.62 -13.59
CA PHE A 18 -14.23 -11.60 -12.26
C PHE A 18 -14.09 -10.22 -11.59
N VAL A 19 -12.90 -9.62 -11.66
CA VAL A 19 -12.66 -8.28 -11.10
C VAL A 19 -13.58 -7.26 -11.77
N ASP A 20 -13.65 -7.23 -13.09
CA ASP A 20 -14.42 -6.24 -13.84
C ASP A 20 -15.93 -6.41 -13.69
N GLN A 21 -16.40 -7.65 -13.69
CA GLN A 21 -17.84 -7.95 -13.78
C GLN A 21 -18.48 -8.19 -12.43
N VAL A 22 -17.73 -8.52 -11.41
CA VAL A 22 -18.22 -8.87 -10.07
C VAL A 22 -17.59 -7.99 -9.01
N TYR A 23 -16.27 -8.04 -8.83
CA TYR A 23 -15.61 -7.44 -7.68
C TYR A 23 -15.73 -5.90 -7.67
N ILE A 24 -15.50 -5.23 -8.79
CA ILE A 24 -15.66 -3.77 -8.90
C ILE A 24 -17.13 -3.35 -8.69
N PRO A 25 -18.12 -3.93 -9.42
CA PRO A 25 -19.52 -3.59 -9.21
C PRO A 25 -20.00 -3.82 -7.79
N ASP A 26 -19.67 -4.95 -7.17
CA ASP A 26 -20.07 -5.28 -5.80
C ASP A 26 -19.43 -4.34 -4.79
N THR A 27 -18.15 -4.02 -4.96
CA THR A 27 -17.43 -3.05 -4.11
C THR A 27 -18.11 -1.67 -4.17
N LEU A 28 -18.47 -1.19 -5.37
CA LEU A 28 -19.18 0.08 -5.55
C LEU A 28 -20.60 0.04 -4.96
N ALA A 29 -21.33 -1.06 -5.14
CA ALA A 29 -22.65 -1.24 -4.56
C ALA A 29 -22.60 -1.19 -3.03
N ILE A 30 -21.68 -1.94 -2.41
CA ILE A 30 -21.47 -1.94 -0.95
C ILE A 30 -21.07 -0.54 -0.47
N ALA A 31 -20.11 0.09 -1.13
CA ALA A 31 -19.62 1.42 -0.76
C ALA A 31 -20.74 2.48 -0.79
N SER A 32 -21.75 2.32 -1.66
CA SER A 32 -22.89 3.23 -1.73
C SER A 32 -23.74 3.27 -0.46
N PHE A 33 -23.78 2.17 0.30
CA PHE A 33 -24.48 2.07 1.58
C PHE A 33 -23.66 2.59 2.76
N TYR A 34 -22.34 2.70 2.62
CA TYR A 34 -21.40 3.09 3.67
C TYR A 34 -20.67 4.40 3.35
N LYS A 35 -21.35 5.35 2.71
CA LYS A 35 -20.74 6.62 2.30
C LYS A 35 -20.12 7.42 3.45
N ASP A 36 -20.65 7.31 4.65
CA ASP A 36 -20.10 7.93 5.86
C ASP A 36 -18.71 7.40 6.23
N TRP A 37 -18.34 6.21 5.78
CA TRP A 37 -17.01 5.63 6.01
C TRP A 37 -15.91 6.28 5.16
N PHE A 38 -16.27 7.05 4.14
CA PHE A 38 -15.31 7.87 3.41
C PHE A 38 -14.77 9.05 4.23
N ALA A 39 -15.44 9.40 5.34
CA ALA A 39 -14.93 10.37 6.32
C ALA A 39 -14.11 9.72 7.43
N ARG A 40 -13.82 8.41 7.35
CA ARG A 40 -13.12 7.66 8.39
C ARG A 40 -11.82 7.05 7.87
N GLY A 41 -10.83 6.97 8.76
CA GLY A 41 -9.56 6.29 8.46
C GLY A 41 -8.67 7.08 7.51
N GLU A 42 -8.60 8.38 7.63
CA GLU A 42 -7.76 9.25 6.80
C GLU A 42 -6.27 8.87 6.83
N GLY A 43 -5.80 8.25 7.92
CA GLY A 43 -4.41 7.85 8.08
C GLY A 43 -3.44 9.03 8.19
N LEU A 44 -2.17 8.75 7.89
CA LEU A 44 -1.08 9.71 8.08
C LEU A 44 -1.03 10.82 7.01
N GLY A 45 -1.60 10.56 5.85
CA GLY A 45 -1.55 11.48 4.72
C GLY A 45 -0.23 11.52 3.96
N ASN A 46 0.74 10.68 4.32
CA ASN A 46 1.99 10.50 3.60
C ASN A 46 2.05 9.09 3.03
N PHE A 47 2.43 8.95 1.78
CA PHE A 47 2.41 7.68 1.05
C PHE A 47 3.75 7.45 0.38
N MET A 48 4.24 6.20 0.39
CA MET A 48 5.48 5.84 -0.27
C MET A 48 5.31 4.54 -1.06
N THR A 49 5.95 4.49 -2.23
CA THR A 49 6.07 3.29 -3.05
C THR A 49 7.53 3.03 -3.39
N PHE A 50 7.90 1.75 -3.43
CA PHE A 50 9.27 1.32 -3.71
C PHE A 50 9.53 1.11 -5.21
N GLY A 51 8.47 1.06 -6.01
CA GLY A 51 8.56 0.73 -7.43
C GLY A 51 8.65 -0.77 -7.68
N ASP A 52 7.66 -1.30 -8.42
CA ASP A 52 7.53 -2.72 -8.72
C ASP A 52 7.31 -2.97 -10.21
N PHE A 53 7.51 -4.23 -10.62
CA PHE A 53 7.30 -4.72 -11.97
C PHE A 53 8.11 -3.97 -13.03
N PRO A 54 9.42 -4.28 -13.18
CA PRO A 54 10.24 -3.68 -14.23
C PRO A 54 9.69 -4.05 -15.61
N SER A 55 9.41 -3.06 -16.42
CA SER A 55 8.82 -3.24 -17.76
C SER A 55 9.78 -3.87 -18.79
N ASP A 56 11.07 -3.79 -18.54
CA ASP A 56 12.12 -4.29 -19.44
C ASP A 56 13.17 -5.17 -18.73
N GLY A 57 12.91 -5.59 -17.50
CA GLY A 57 13.85 -6.40 -16.72
C GLY A 57 15.06 -5.62 -16.19
N SER A 58 15.15 -4.31 -16.44
CA SER A 58 16.24 -3.47 -15.93
C SER A 58 16.02 -3.04 -14.47
N ALA A 59 17.10 -2.66 -13.82
CA ALA A 59 17.04 -2.05 -12.48
C ALA A 59 16.61 -0.56 -12.50
N ASN A 60 16.36 0.03 -13.68
CA ASN A 60 16.01 1.43 -13.82
C ASN A 60 14.68 1.75 -13.13
N PRO A 61 14.66 2.58 -12.07
CA PRO A 61 13.44 2.91 -11.34
C PRO A 61 12.40 3.65 -12.18
N ALA A 62 12.80 4.36 -13.24
CA ALA A 62 11.89 5.04 -14.15
C ALA A 62 11.12 4.08 -15.10
N LYS A 63 11.54 2.80 -15.16
CA LYS A 63 10.92 1.76 -15.98
C LYS A 63 10.18 0.73 -15.14
N ARG A 64 9.49 1.19 -14.13
CA ARG A 64 8.61 0.37 -13.28
C ARG A 64 7.16 0.59 -13.69
N LEU A 65 6.37 -0.48 -13.77
CA LEU A 65 4.92 -0.38 -13.97
C LEU A 65 4.29 0.36 -12.78
N LEU A 66 4.70 0.01 -11.56
CA LEU A 66 4.35 0.75 -10.36
C LEU A 66 5.54 1.66 -10.00
N PRO A 67 5.42 2.99 -10.17
CA PRO A 67 6.54 3.90 -9.96
C PRO A 67 6.92 4.04 -8.49
N ALA A 68 8.21 4.28 -8.22
CA ALA A 68 8.70 4.65 -6.89
C ALA A 68 8.49 6.15 -6.64
N GLY A 69 8.20 6.51 -5.41
CA GLY A 69 8.08 7.92 -5.01
C GLY A 69 7.41 8.11 -3.66
N VAL A 70 7.30 9.36 -3.25
CA VAL A 70 6.65 9.76 -2.00
C VAL A 70 5.66 10.89 -2.26
N ILE A 71 4.46 10.76 -1.73
CA ILE A 71 3.43 11.79 -1.70
C ILE A 71 3.30 12.24 -0.25
N LEU A 72 3.44 13.54 0.01
CA LEU A 72 3.32 14.11 1.35
C LEU A 72 2.02 14.92 1.49
N ASN A 73 1.44 14.88 2.68
CA ASN A 73 0.28 15.70 3.06
C ASN A 73 -0.92 15.55 2.10
N ARG A 74 -1.08 14.38 1.47
CA ARG A 74 -2.14 14.10 0.47
C ARG A 74 -2.05 14.97 -0.80
N ASP A 75 -0.89 15.60 -1.05
CA ASP A 75 -0.70 16.44 -2.23
C ASP A 75 -0.37 15.59 -3.46
N LEU A 76 -1.40 15.25 -4.24
CA LEU A 76 -1.27 14.47 -5.46
C LEU A 76 -0.67 15.27 -6.64
N SER A 77 -0.45 16.56 -6.48
CA SER A 77 0.19 17.40 -7.51
C SER A 77 1.71 17.30 -7.50
N HIS A 78 2.28 16.76 -6.43
CA HIS A 78 3.73 16.67 -6.24
C HIS A 78 4.16 15.30 -5.74
N VAL A 79 5.09 14.68 -6.48
CA VAL A 79 5.72 13.41 -6.12
C VAL A 79 7.20 13.66 -5.86
N GLU A 80 7.62 13.41 -4.63
CA GLU A 80 9.03 13.44 -4.24
C GLU A 80 9.75 12.19 -4.72
N PRO A 81 10.96 12.31 -5.28
CA PRO A 81 11.76 11.14 -5.61
C PRO A 81 12.26 10.43 -4.35
N VAL A 82 12.38 9.11 -4.43
CA VAL A 82 12.95 8.28 -3.35
C VAL A 82 14.17 7.54 -3.86
N ASP A 83 15.28 7.63 -3.13
CA ASP A 83 16.43 6.75 -3.32
C ASP A 83 16.32 5.57 -2.33
N LEU A 84 16.04 4.39 -2.88
CA LEU A 84 15.86 3.17 -2.10
C LEU A 84 17.17 2.60 -1.53
N ASN A 85 18.32 3.09 -1.97
CA ASN A 85 19.64 2.67 -1.47
C ASN A 85 20.17 3.60 -0.38
N ASP A 86 19.51 4.73 -0.15
CA ASP A 86 19.88 5.70 0.87
C ASP A 86 19.22 5.34 2.22
N SER A 87 20.01 4.80 3.13
CA SER A 87 19.56 4.43 4.48
C SER A 87 19.09 5.61 5.33
N ALA A 88 19.40 6.85 4.95
CA ALA A 88 18.87 8.04 5.59
C ALA A 88 17.45 8.38 5.08
N GLN A 89 17.08 7.92 3.88
CA GLN A 89 15.74 8.16 3.33
C GLN A 89 14.73 7.11 3.75
N VAL A 90 15.09 5.82 3.73
CA VAL A 90 14.15 4.71 3.97
C VAL A 90 14.56 3.94 5.20
N GLN A 91 13.68 3.87 6.17
CA GLN A 91 13.89 3.13 7.41
C GLN A 91 12.63 2.41 7.85
N GLU A 92 12.79 1.30 8.55
CA GLU A 92 11.73 0.54 9.21
C GLU A 92 11.94 0.54 10.72
N PHE A 93 10.89 0.85 11.46
CA PHE A 93 10.87 0.90 12.91
C PHE A 93 10.03 -0.24 13.49
N ILE A 94 10.44 -0.75 14.63
CA ILE A 94 9.82 -1.90 15.31
C ILE A 94 9.38 -1.58 16.76
N SER A 95 9.22 -0.32 17.12
CA SER A 95 8.96 0.10 18.51
C SER A 95 7.83 -0.66 19.19
N HIS A 96 6.76 -1.00 18.45
CA HIS A 96 5.61 -1.77 18.97
C HIS A 96 5.37 -3.05 18.16
N SER A 97 6.41 -3.54 17.48
CA SER A 97 6.34 -4.81 16.76
C SER A 97 6.94 -5.94 17.60
N TRP A 98 6.52 -7.17 17.31
CA TRP A 98 7.06 -8.37 17.94
C TRP A 98 8.38 -8.82 17.29
N TYR A 99 9.26 -7.83 17.05
CA TYR A 99 10.64 -8.03 16.60
C TYR A 99 11.61 -7.33 17.54
N ASP A 100 12.84 -7.79 17.57
CA ASP A 100 13.96 -7.11 18.21
C ASP A 100 15.06 -6.81 17.20
N TYR A 101 15.72 -5.66 17.39
CA TYR A 101 16.96 -5.29 16.72
C TYR A 101 18.11 -5.30 17.72
N SER A 102 19.30 -5.73 17.29
CA SER A 102 20.52 -5.73 18.11
C SER A 102 20.87 -4.33 18.64
N GLY A 103 20.52 -3.29 17.89
CA GLY A 103 20.66 -1.88 18.28
C GLY A 103 19.50 -1.30 19.11
N GLY A 104 18.52 -2.14 19.50
CA GLY A 104 17.33 -1.72 20.25
C GLY A 104 16.19 -1.21 19.37
N LYS A 105 14.95 -1.22 19.91
CA LYS A 105 13.71 -0.92 19.18
C LYS A 105 13.51 0.55 18.81
N ALA A 106 14.28 1.46 19.41
CA ALA A 106 14.13 2.91 19.16
C ALA A 106 14.79 3.38 17.87
N LYS A 107 15.66 2.56 17.28
CA LYS A 107 16.40 2.90 16.06
C LYS A 107 15.77 2.22 14.86
N GLY A 108 15.50 3.00 13.79
CA GLY A 108 15.12 2.44 12.50
C GLY A 108 16.32 1.86 11.77
N LEU A 109 16.07 0.80 11.00
CA LEU A 109 17.06 0.21 10.09
C LEU A 109 16.54 0.29 8.67
N HIS A 110 17.44 0.46 7.71
CA HIS A 110 17.12 0.30 6.30
C HIS A 110 16.67 -1.14 6.03
N PRO A 111 15.68 -1.41 5.14
CA PRO A 111 15.21 -2.76 4.86
C PRO A 111 16.31 -3.78 4.50
N TYR A 112 17.39 -3.35 3.83
CA TYR A 112 18.53 -4.21 3.50
C TYR A 112 19.48 -4.48 4.68
N GLU A 113 19.44 -3.65 5.71
CA GLU A 113 20.15 -3.83 6.97
C GLU A 113 19.26 -4.51 8.01
N GLY A 114 17.99 -4.72 7.67
CA GLY A 114 16.92 -5.10 8.58
C GLY A 114 17.16 -6.46 9.21
N GLU A 115 17.03 -6.50 10.52
CA GLU A 115 16.99 -7.73 11.30
C GLU A 115 15.56 -8.25 11.39
N THR A 116 15.40 -9.58 11.52
CA THR A 116 14.11 -10.24 11.70
C THR A 116 14.21 -11.23 12.86
N THR A 117 14.53 -10.74 14.03
CA THR A 117 14.54 -11.53 15.27
C THR A 117 13.18 -11.46 15.91
N PHE A 118 12.53 -12.63 16.07
CA PHE A 118 11.21 -12.71 16.66
C PHE A 118 11.27 -12.47 18.17
N ALA A 119 10.39 -11.61 18.67
CA ALA A 119 10.24 -11.28 20.10
C ALA A 119 8.75 -11.18 20.44
N TYR A 120 8.05 -12.31 20.34
CA TYR A 120 6.62 -12.38 20.58
C TYR A 120 6.28 -12.39 22.07
N ASP A 121 5.57 -11.40 22.52
CA ASP A 121 5.01 -11.27 23.85
C ASP A 121 3.50 -10.93 23.86
N GLY A 122 2.84 -11.21 22.75
CA GLY A 122 1.41 -10.98 22.56
C GLY A 122 0.51 -12.04 23.21
N PRO A 123 -0.79 -11.98 22.96
CA PRO A 123 -1.77 -12.92 23.50
C PRO A 123 -1.42 -14.36 23.22
N LYS A 124 -1.52 -15.22 24.23
CA LYS A 124 -1.33 -16.68 24.16
C LYS A 124 -2.64 -17.38 24.47
N PRO A 125 -2.86 -18.61 23.95
CA PRO A 125 -4.03 -19.39 24.34
C PRO A 125 -3.97 -19.81 25.84
N PRO A 126 -5.09 -19.77 26.59
CA PRO A 126 -6.34 -19.08 26.26
C PRO A 126 -6.13 -17.56 26.31
N TYR A 127 -6.57 -16.84 25.33
CA TYR A 127 -6.25 -15.46 24.96
C TYR A 127 -6.22 -14.50 26.16
N ASP A 128 -5.01 -14.12 26.56
CA ASP A 128 -4.76 -13.05 27.51
C ASP A 128 -4.91 -11.68 26.84
N GLN A 129 -5.02 -10.64 27.67
CA GLN A 129 -5.10 -9.29 27.20
C GLN A 129 -3.80 -8.87 26.46
N LEU A 130 -3.93 -8.20 25.33
CA LEU A 130 -2.83 -7.67 24.55
C LEU A 130 -2.05 -6.61 25.34
N ASN A 131 -0.73 -6.79 25.45
CA ASN A 131 0.15 -5.78 26.04
C ASN A 131 0.62 -4.80 24.95
N VAL A 132 -0.16 -3.74 24.73
CA VAL A 132 0.09 -2.76 23.67
C VAL A 132 1.36 -1.94 23.89
N ASP A 133 1.85 -1.82 25.12
CA ASP A 133 3.08 -1.07 25.43
C ASP A 133 4.34 -1.81 24.96
N LYS A 134 4.28 -3.14 24.89
CA LYS A 134 5.38 -3.97 24.42
C LYS A 134 5.32 -4.27 22.93
N GLY A 135 4.14 -4.61 22.44
CA GLY A 135 3.96 -4.92 21.04
C GLY A 135 2.53 -5.35 20.71
N TYR A 136 2.09 -5.06 19.50
CA TYR A 136 0.74 -5.41 19.03
C TYR A 136 0.71 -5.85 17.57
N SER A 137 1.86 -5.97 16.92
CA SER A 137 1.90 -6.21 15.48
C SER A 137 3.15 -6.97 15.04
N TRP A 138 3.02 -7.74 13.94
CA TRP A 138 4.12 -8.30 13.16
C TRP A 138 4.60 -7.35 12.06
N LEU A 139 4.10 -6.12 12.00
CA LEU A 139 4.45 -5.15 10.99
C LEU A 139 5.62 -4.28 11.45
N LYS A 140 6.52 -3.96 10.54
CA LYS A 140 7.51 -2.92 10.69
C LYS A 140 6.94 -1.61 10.14
N SER A 141 7.22 -0.49 10.81
CA SER A 141 6.65 0.81 10.47
C SER A 141 7.59 1.59 9.56
N PRO A 142 7.25 1.82 8.29
CA PRO A 142 8.11 2.51 7.36
C PRO A 142 8.19 4.01 7.64
N ARG A 143 9.37 4.59 7.38
CA ARG A 143 9.63 6.03 7.47
C ARG A 143 10.39 6.48 6.23
N TRP A 144 10.06 7.67 5.75
CA TRP A 144 10.84 8.39 4.76
C TRP A 144 11.41 9.66 5.39
N ARG A 145 12.75 9.75 5.48
CA ARG A 145 13.45 10.85 6.16
C ARG A 145 12.85 11.16 7.55
N GLY A 146 12.61 10.11 8.32
CA GLY A 146 12.01 10.17 9.65
C GLY A 146 10.49 10.40 9.69
N LYS A 147 9.85 10.78 8.60
CA LYS A 147 8.39 10.96 8.54
C LYS A 147 7.69 9.61 8.38
N PRO A 148 6.63 9.34 9.15
CA PRO A 148 5.83 8.14 8.95
C PRO A 148 5.13 8.18 7.59
N VAL A 149 5.14 7.05 6.89
CA VAL A 149 4.51 6.89 5.58
C VAL A 149 3.66 5.64 5.54
N GLU A 150 2.58 5.69 4.79
CA GLU A 150 1.77 4.52 4.44
C GLU A 150 2.32 3.89 3.17
N VAL A 151 2.44 2.57 3.15
CA VAL A 151 2.80 1.76 1.99
C VAL A 151 1.68 0.80 1.66
N GLY A 152 1.67 0.22 0.46
CA GLY A 152 0.67 -0.77 0.07
C GLY A 152 -0.27 -0.28 -1.03
N PRO A 153 -1.43 -0.95 -1.22
CA PRO A 153 -2.31 -0.71 -2.37
C PRO A 153 -2.71 0.76 -2.56
N LEU A 154 -3.15 1.45 -1.50
CA LEU A 154 -3.53 2.85 -1.63
C LEU A 154 -2.34 3.72 -2.07
N ALA A 155 -1.16 3.52 -1.49
CA ALA A 155 0.04 4.27 -1.88
C ALA A 155 0.37 4.06 -3.36
N ARG A 156 0.30 2.82 -3.88
CA ARG A 156 0.58 2.50 -5.28
C ARG A 156 -0.44 3.11 -6.24
N VAL A 157 -1.72 2.99 -5.93
CA VAL A 157 -2.79 3.58 -6.74
C VAL A 157 -2.69 5.11 -6.77
N LEU A 158 -2.45 5.76 -5.62
CA LEU A 158 -2.25 7.20 -5.56
C LEU A 158 -1.00 7.65 -6.33
N MET A 159 0.07 6.86 -6.28
CA MET A 159 1.28 7.13 -7.06
C MET A 159 1.04 7.04 -8.55
N LEU A 160 0.34 6.01 -9.03
CA LEU A 160 -0.07 5.89 -10.44
C LEU A 160 -0.98 7.05 -10.84
N TYR A 161 -1.94 7.40 -10.00
CA TYR A 161 -2.85 8.53 -10.22
C TYR A 161 -2.09 9.86 -10.36
N ALA A 162 -1.21 10.16 -9.41
CA ALA A 162 -0.39 11.37 -9.40
C ALA A 162 0.60 11.43 -10.57
N SER A 163 1.12 10.28 -10.99
CA SER A 163 2.01 10.16 -12.17
C SER A 163 1.27 10.22 -13.51
N GLY A 164 -0.05 10.34 -13.51
CA GLY A 164 -0.85 10.47 -14.72
C GLY A 164 -1.08 9.15 -15.47
N HIS A 165 -0.97 8.01 -14.81
CA HIS A 165 -1.28 6.70 -15.41
C HIS A 165 -2.75 6.67 -15.81
N ARG A 166 -3.01 6.62 -17.11
CA ARG A 166 -4.35 6.87 -17.69
C ARG A 166 -5.39 5.88 -17.16
N GLU A 167 -5.10 4.60 -17.24
CA GLU A 167 -6.05 3.55 -16.86
C GLU A 167 -6.45 3.66 -15.38
N THR A 168 -5.47 3.85 -14.48
CA THR A 168 -5.73 4.04 -13.05
C THR A 168 -6.57 5.30 -12.79
N LYS A 169 -6.28 6.40 -13.50
CA LYS A 169 -7.07 7.63 -13.37
C LYS A 169 -8.50 7.41 -13.84
N ASP A 170 -8.68 6.84 -15.01
CA ASP A 170 -10.00 6.62 -15.60
C ASP A 170 -10.88 5.73 -14.69
N LEU A 171 -10.31 4.67 -14.11
CA LEU A 171 -11.02 3.77 -13.18
C LEU A 171 -11.33 4.44 -11.83
N ALA A 172 -10.36 5.15 -11.25
CA ALA A 172 -10.56 5.86 -10.00
C ALA A 172 -11.61 6.98 -10.16
N ASP A 173 -11.50 7.79 -11.20
CA ASP A 173 -12.44 8.86 -11.50
C ASP A 173 -13.85 8.31 -11.79
N TYR A 174 -13.95 7.16 -12.48
CA TYR A 174 -15.23 6.47 -12.68
C TYR A 174 -15.87 6.06 -11.36
N ALA A 175 -15.10 5.43 -10.46
CA ALA A 175 -15.60 4.98 -9.16
C ALA A 175 -16.07 6.17 -8.30
N LEU A 176 -15.26 7.21 -8.22
CA LEU A 176 -15.58 8.43 -7.47
C LEU A 176 -16.83 9.12 -8.02
N LYS A 177 -16.94 9.23 -9.34
CA LYS A 177 -18.13 9.82 -10.00
C LYS A 177 -19.39 9.00 -9.74
N LYS A 178 -19.32 7.66 -9.78
CA LYS A 178 -20.47 6.78 -9.48
C LYS A 178 -20.98 6.97 -8.06
N LEU A 179 -20.11 7.26 -7.12
CA LEU A 179 -20.45 7.45 -5.71
C LEU A 179 -20.74 8.91 -5.37
N ASP A 180 -20.55 9.84 -6.31
CA ASP A 180 -20.63 11.29 -6.09
C ASP A 180 -19.68 11.76 -4.97
N LEU A 181 -18.39 11.40 -5.12
CA LEU A 181 -17.34 11.66 -4.14
C LEU A 181 -16.16 12.40 -4.77
N PRO A 182 -15.50 13.28 -4.01
CA PRO A 182 -14.26 13.93 -4.43
C PRO A 182 -13.08 12.97 -4.31
N ILE A 183 -11.95 13.30 -4.97
CA ILE A 183 -10.69 12.53 -4.89
C ILE A 183 -10.21 12.35 -3.43
N ALA A 184 -10.52 13.29 -2.54
CA ALA A 184 -10.20 13.19 -1.12
C ALA A 184 -10.79 11.95 -0.44
N ALA A 185 -11.86 11.37 -0.98
CA ALA A 185 -12.46 10.12 -0.48
C ALA A 185 -11.52 8.92 -0.60
N MET A 186 -10.52 8.97 -1.48
CA MET A 186 -9.49 7.92 -1.57
C MET A 186 -8.66 7.79 -0.27
N PHE A 187 -8.51 8.87 0.50
CA PHE A 187 -7.79 8.88 1.77
C PHE A 187 -8.67 8.37 2.93
N SER A 188 -9.29 7.22 2.78
CA SER A 188 -10.22 6.66 3.75
C SER A 188 -10.13 5.14 3.84
N THR A 189 -10.87 4.55 4.75
CA THR A 189 -10.98 3.08 4.87
C THR A 189 -11.55 2.47 3.59
N LEU A 190 -12.61 3.05 3.03
CA LEU A 190 -13.19 2.56 1.77
C LEU A 190 -12.30 2.85 0.57
N GLY A 191 -11.56 3.96 0.58
CA GLY A 191 -10.56 4.26 -0.44
C GLY A 191 -9.45 3.20 -0.49
N ARG A 192 -9.00 2.68 0.66
CA ARG A 192 -8.03 1.56 0.70
C ARG A 192 -8.62 0.26 0.16
N THR A 193 -9.89 0.01 0.40
CA THR A 193 -10.59 -1.14 -0.19
C THR A 193 -10.70 -1.00 -1.71
N ALA A 194 -11.11 0.19 -2.19
CA ALA A 194 -11.17 0.48 -3.62
C ALA A 194 -9.79 0.39 -4.29
N ALA A 195 -8.74 0.87 -3.63
CA ALA A 195 -7.37 0.77 -4.15
C ALA A 195 -6.92 -0.69 -4.34
N ARG A 196 -7.27 -1.61 -3.42
CA ARG A 196 -6.99 -3.05 -3.62
C ARG A 196 -7.70 -3.60 -4.84
N THR A 197 -8.94 -3.20 -5.04
CA THR A 197 -9.74 -3.60 -6.21
C THR A 197 -9.12 -3.08 -7.51
N LEU A 198 -8.63 -1.83 -7.51
CA LEU A 198 -8.01 -1.20 -8.69
C LEU A 198 -6.60 -1.76 -9.01
N GLU A 199 -5.92 -2.31 -8.03
CA GLU A 199 -4.58 -2.88 -8.18
C GLU A 199 -4.62 -4.33 -8.67
N THR A 200 -5.73 -5.06 -8.45
CA THR A 200 -5.89 -6.47 -8.83
C THR A 200 -6.16 -6.64 -10.32
#